data_f3767e4b21bafac66f3af32caf208597
#
_entry.id   f3767e4b21bafac66f3af32caf208597
#
_cell.length_a   1.000
_cell.length_b   1.000
_cell.length_c   1.000
_cell.angle_alpha   90.00
_cell.angle_beta   90.00
_cell.angle_gamma   90.00
#
_symmetry.space_group_name_H-M   'P 1'
#
loop_
_entity.id
_entity.type
_entity.pdbx_description
1 polymer ?
#
loop_
_entity_poly.entity_id
_entity_poly.type
_entity_poly.pdbx_seq_one_letter_code
_entity_poly.pdbx_strand_id
1 'polypeptide(L)'
;MFEATRAAFVLLLSGDPALWGIVWVSLKTGVLALLFAAPVAVVAGYAIASGRFRGRRVIIWLVQAALSLPTVLVGLLLYLLLSRHGPWGGLHWLFTQPGVILGQAAIATPVLVAFTLAAVQGADPRYAETAVALGASRWHTMLTVLREVRFGVVAALISGFGRVISEVGCALMVGGNIAGETRTITTAIALETSKGDFAQGIALGMVLIALALLMNGALMFLQGDTRGRPA
;
A
#
# COMPACT_ATOMS: atom_id res chain seq x y z
N MET A 1 -0.50 -15.35 -29.16
CA MET A 1 0.26 -14.41 -28.32
C MET A 1 0.40 -13.05 -28.99
N PHE A 2 0.97 -12.93 -30.20
CA PHE A 2 1.09 -11.63 -30.91
C PHE A 2 -0.25 -10.91 -31.15
N GLU A 3 -1.30 -11.62 -31.54
CA GLU A 3 -2.63 -11.05 -31.75
C GLU A 3 -3.25 -10.49 -30.46
N ALA A 4 -3.12 -11.24 -29.34
CA ALA A 4 -3.60 -10.79 -28.05
C ALA A 4 -2.86 -9.53 -27.56
N THR A 5 -1.53 -9.46 -27.77
CA THR A 5 -0.74 -8.27 -27.42
C THR A 5 -1.14 -7.07 -28.30
N ARG A 6 -1.35 -7.28 -29.61
CA ARG A 6 -1.82 -6.20 -30.51
C ARG A 6 -3.21 -5.69 -30.10
N ALA A 7 -4.14 -6.60 -29.80
CA ALA A 7 -5.46 -6.26 -29.31
C ALA A 7 -5.41 -5.49 -27.98
N ALA A 8 -4.50 -5.87 -27.07
CA ALA A 8 -4.27 -5.18 -25.81
C ALA A 8 -3.81 -3.72 -26.02
N PHE A 9 -2.90 -3.48 -26.97
CA PHE A 9 -2.48 -2.10 -27.32
C PHE A 9 -3.65 -1.28 -27.90
N VAL A 10 -4.47 -1.90 -28.75
CA VAL A 10 -5.66 -1.22 -29.28
C VAL A 10 -6.63 -0.84 -28.17
N LEU A 11 -6.90 -1.74 -27.22
CA LEU A 11 -7.76 -1.47 -26.06
C LEU A 11 -7.23 -0.32 -25.20
N LEU A 12 -5.92 -0.27 -24.97
CA LEU A 12 -5.30 0.84 -24.21
C LEU A 12 -5.44 2.18 -24.92
N LEU A 13 -5.21 2.20 -26.24
CA LEU A 13 -5.21 3.43 -27.03
C LEU A 13 -6.62 3.90 -27.39
N SER A 14 -7.60 3.00 -27.48
CA SER A 14 -9.00 3.33 -27.76
C SER A 14 -9.70 4.05 -26.60
N GLY A 15 -9.11 4.05 -25.41
CA GLY A 15 -9.71 4.66 -24.23
C GLY A 15 -10.93 3.90 -23.73
N ASP A 16 -10.96 2.56 -23.84
CA ASP A 16 -12.09 1.72 -23.42
C ASP A 16 -12.57 2.08 -22.01
N PRO A 17 -13.84 2.53 -21.84
CA PRO A 17 -14.35 2.96 -20.54
C PRO A 17 -14.35 1.85 -19.48
N ALA A 18 -14.51 0.61 -19.88
CA ALA A 18 -14.55 -0.53 -18.96
C ALA A 18 -13.14 -0.79 -18.38
N LEU A 19 -12.12 -0.77 -19.25
CA LEU A 19 -10.71 -0.92 -18.84
C LEU A 19 -10.27 0.22 -17.92
N TRP A 20 -10.52 1.45 -18.31
CA TRP A 20 -10.12 2.62 -17.53
C TRP A 20 -10.94 2.78 -16.24
N GLY A 21 -12.18 2.30 -16.22
CA GLY A 21 -12.98 2.17 -15.00
C GLY A 21 -12.32 1.26 -13.95
N ILE A 22 -11.77 0.11 -14.38
CA ILE A 22 -11.03 -0.82 -13.50
C ILE A 22 -9.76 -0.15 -12.96
N VAL A 23 -9.02 0.55 -13.82
CA VAL A 23 -7.83 1.31 -13.42
C VAL A 23 -8.18 2.36 -12.38
N TRP A 24 -9.24 3.11 -12.61
CA TRP A 24 -9.72 4.14 -11.68
C TRP A 24 -10.10 3.58 -10.32
N VAL A 25 -10.86 2.47 -10.27
CA VAL A 25 -11.23 1.80 -9.02
C VAL A 25 -9.97 1.40 -8.25
N SER A 26 -8.98 0.81 -8.94
CA SER A 26 -7.72 0.38 -8.30
C SER A 26 -6.94 1.56 -7.72
N LEU A 27 -6.79 2.63 -8.48
CA LEU A 27 -6.06 3.83 -8.02
C LEU A 27 -6.80 4.50 -6.87
N LYS A 28 -8.11 4.70 -6.99
CA LYS A 28 -8.96 5.31 -5.97
C LYS A 28 -8.87 4.54 -4.65
N THR A 29 -9.13 3.23 -4.68
CA THR A 29 -9.14 2.41 -3.47
C THR A 29 -7.74 2.32 -2.85
N GLY A 30 -6.69 2.18 -3.67
CA GLY A 30 -5.31 2.14 -3.21
C GLY A 30 -4.85 3.44 -2.56
N VAL A 31 -5.14 4.58 -3.17
CA VAL A 31 -4.81 5.90 -2.60
C VAL A 31 -5.58 6.14 -1.30
N LEU A 32 -6.87 5.85 -1.27
CA LEU A 32 -7.67 5.99 -0.05
C LEU A 32 -7.18 5.06 1.07
N ALA A 33 -6.82 3.82 0.75
CA ALA A 33 -6.26 2.90 1.73
C ALA A 33 -4.97 3.45 2.37
N LEU A 34 -4.08 4.03 1.56
CA LEU A 34 -2.87 4.66 2.08
C LEU A 34 -3.18 5.94 2.88
N LEU A 35 -4.11 6.76 2.41
CA LEU A 35 -4.48 8.00 3.08
C LEU A 35 -4.96 7.72 4.53
N PHE A 36 -5.70 6.64 4.74
CA PHE A 36 -6.14 6.23 6.08
C PHE A 36 -5.05 5.49 6.87
N ALA A 37 -4.27 4.63 6.22
CA ALA A 37 -3.26 3.81 6.91
C ALA A 37 -1.99 4.61 7.24
N ALA A 38 -1.53 5.49 6.36
CA ALA A 38 -0.22 6.14 6.48
C ALA A 38 -0.05 7.00 7.73
N PRO A 39 -0.99 7.88 8.12
CA PRO A 39 -0.81 8.70 9.31
C PRO A 39 -0.59 7.85 10.57
N VAL A 40 -1.40 6.82 10.73
CA VAL A 40 -1.34 5.91 11.89
C VAL A 40 -0.05 5.07 11.83
N ALA A 41 0.29 4.52 10.67
CA ALA A 41 1.46 3.67 10.48
C ALA A 41 2.78 4.43 10.65
N VAL A 42 2.87 5.67 10.16
CA VAL A 42 4.06 6.52 10.30
C VAL A 42 4.28 6.90 11.76
N VAL A 43 3.22 7.30 12.47
CA VAL A 43 3.30 7.60 13.90
C VAL A 43 3.69 6.34 14.70
N ALA A 44 3.09 5.19 14.40
CA ALA A 44 3.44 3.92 15.04
C ALA A 44 4.90 3.51 14.75
N GLY A 45 5.35 3.61 13.49
CA GLY A 45 6.73 3.33 13.10
C GLY A 45 7.74 4.20 13.84
N TYR A 46 7.47 5.51 13.93
CA TYR A 46 8.28 6.42 14.73
C TYR A 46 8.27 6.05 16.22
N ALA A 47 7.10 5.81 16.80
CA ALA A 47 6.98 5.48 18.22
C ALA A 47 7.72 4.19 18.58
N ILE A 48 7.68 3.16 17.73
CA ILE A 48 8.41 1.92 17.91
C ILE A 48 9.93 2.15 17.72
N ALA A 49 10.34 2.99 16.75
CA ALA A 49 11.73 3.29 16.49
C ALA A 49 12.41 4.01 17.66
N SER A 50 11.74 5.08 18.16
CA SER A 50 12.27 5.97 19.19
C SER A 50 11.97 5.49 20.62
N GLY A 51 11.01 4.57 20.78
CA GLY A 51 10.55 4.10 22.08
C GLY A 51 11.55 3.20 22.80
N ARG A 52 11.68 3.40 24.11
CA ARG A 52 12.44 2.54 25.04
C ARG A 52 11.47 1.89 26.01
N PHE A 53 10.85 0.77 25.61
CA PHE A 53 9.86 0.05 26.42
C PHE A 53 10.08 -1.47 26.40
N ARG A 54 9.60 -2.15 27.44
CA ARG A 54 9.65 -3.61 27.50
C ARG A 54 8.75 -4.19 26.40
N GLY A 55 9.28 -5.19 25.66
CA GLY A 55 8.53 -5.82 24.55
C GLY A 55 8.74 -5.17 23.16
N ARG A 56 9.51 -4.07 23.04
CA ARG A 56 9.82 -3.43 21.75
C ARG A 56 10.31 -4.42 20.70
N ARG A 57 11.21 -5.35 21.09
CA ARG A 57 11.73 -6.39 20.17
C ARG A 57 10.62 -7.30 19.64
N VAL A 58 9.66 -7.66 20.50
CA VAL A 58 8.52 -8.50 20.11
C VAL A 58 7.63 -7.77 19.12
N ILE A 59 7.36 -6.47 19.35
CA ILE A 59 6.56 -5.68 18.41
C ILE A 59 7.27 -5.57 17.05
N ILE A 60 8.58 -5.30 17.03
CA ILE A 60 9.35 -5.26 15.78
C ILE A 60 9.28 -6.61 15.06
N TRP A 61 9.43 -7.72 15.80
CA TRP A 61 9.32 -9.06 15.24
C TRP A 61 7.92 -9.31 14.67
N LEU A 62 6.84 -8.91 15.37
CA LEU A 62 5.46 -9.03 14.90
C LEU A 62 5.22 -8.20 13.62
N VAL A 63 5.73 -6.97 13.56
CA VAL A 63 5.64 -6.14 12.36
C VAL A 63 6.33 -6.81 11.17
N GLN A 64 7.51 -7.37 11.38
CA GLN A 64 8.24 -8.07 10.32
C GLN A 64 7.54 -9.38 9.91
N ALA A 65 7.02 -10.14 10.86
CA ALA A 65 6.23 -11.32 10.58
C ALA A 65 4.96 -11.00 9.78
N ALA A 66 4.33 -9.84 10.06
CA ALA A 66 3.15 -9.37 9.34
C ALA A 66 3.41 -9.08 7.85
N LEU A 67 4.65 -8.77 7.46
CA LEU A 67 5.03 -8.60 6.04
C LEU A 67 4.90 -9.92 5.24
N SER A 68 5.07 -11.04 5.91
CA SER A 68 5.03 -12.38 5.32
C SER A 68 3.66 -13.05 5.45
N LEU A 69 2.66 -12.39 6.05
CA LEU A 69 1.33 -12.97 6.19
C LEU A 69 0.68 -13.21 4.83
N PRO A 70 0.08 -14.39 4.62
CA PRO A 70 -0.72 -14.65 3.41
C PRO A 70 -1.90 -13.69 3.35
N THR A 71 -1.96 -12.89 2.29
CA THR A 71 -2.99 -11.85 2.14
C THR A 71 -4.40 -12.40 1.98
N VAL A 72 -4.51 -13.61 1.44
CA VAL A 72 -5.79 -14.36 1.40
C VAL A 72 -6.30 -14.61 2.82
N LEU A 73 -5.41 -14.93 3.77
CA LEU A 73 -5.78 -15.11 5.17
C LEU A 73 -6.28 -13.80 5.80
N VAL A 74 -5.61 -12.69 5.52
CA VAL A 74 -6.06 -11.36 5.96
C VAL A 74 -7.45 -11.06 5.38
N GLY A 75 -7.65 -11.34 4.09
CA GLY A 75 -8.94 -11.21 3.42
C GLY A 75 -10.03 -12.08 4.05
N LEU A 76 -9.72 -13.34 4.38
CA LEU A 76 -10.64 -14.26 5.04
C LEU A 76 -11.05 -13.76 6.43
N LEU A 77 -10.10 -13.30 7.22
CA LEU A 77 -10.39 -12.74 8.55
C LEU A 77 -11.29 -11.51 8.47
N LEU A 78 -10.99 -10.60 7.54
CA LEU A 78 -11.83 -9.42 7.30
C LEU A 78 -13.21 -9.80 6.76
N TYR A 79 -13.29 -10.79 5.86
CA TYR A 79 -14.56 -11.33 5.40
C TYR A 79 -15.43 -11.81 6.56
N LEU A 80 -14.85 -12.59 7.49
CA LEU A 80 -15.58 -13.09 8.67
C LEU A 80 -16.02 -11.95 9.58
N LEU A 81 -15.16 -10.93 9.79
CA LEU A 81 -15.51 -9.75 10.59
C LEU A 81 -16.62 -8.91 9.98
N LEU A 82 -16.61 -8.73 8.65
CA LEU A 82 -17.57 -7.88 7.90
C LEU A 82 -18.83 -8.65 7.46
N SER A 83 -18.85 -9.98 7.59
CA SER A 83 -20.01 -10.80 7.24
C SER A 83 -21.22 -10.45 8.12
N ARG A 84 -22.44 -10.77 7.66
CA ARG A 84 -23.69 -10.46 8.38
C ARG A 84 -23.70 -10.97 9.83
N HIS A 85 -23.04 -12.08 10.10
CA HIS A 85 -22.93 -12.67 11.44
C HIS A 85 -21.65 -12.25 12.17
N GLY A 86 -20.79 -11.47 11.54
CA GLY A 86 -19.57 -10.96 12.13
C GLY A 86 -19.80 -9.69 12.98
N PRO A 87 -18.84 -9.35 13.85
CA PRO A 87 -18.97 -8.20 14.75
C PRO A 87 -19.13 -6.86 14.04
N TRP A 88 -18.66 -6.75 12.79
CA TRP A 88 -18.76 -5.54 11.96
C TRP A 88 -19.80 -5.67 10.84
N GLY A 89 -20.64 -6.68 10.88
CA GLY A 89 -21.67 -6.94 9.84
C GLY A 89 -22.65 -5.78 9.66
N GLY A 90 -22.94 -5.04 10.73
CA GLY A 90 -23.81 -3.86 10.69
C GLY A 90 -23.27 -2.70 9.84
N LEU A 91 -21.98 -2.69 9.46
CA LEU A 91 -21.40 -1.68 8.58
C LEU A 91 -21.79 -1.89 7.11
N HIS A 92 -22.19 -3.11 6.72
CA HIS A 92 -22.50 -3.48 5.33
C HIS A 92 -21.38 -3.16 4.32
N TRP A 93 -20.09 -3.31 4.74
CA TRP A 93 -18.93 -2.98 3.91
C TRP A 93 -18.44 -4.14 3.05
N LEU A 94 -18.90 -5.36 3.33
CA LEU A 94 -18.53 -6.52 2.52
C LEU A 94 -19.03 -6.35 1.09
N PHE A 95 -18.16 -6.64 0.11
CA PHE A 95 -18.39 -6.47 -1.32
C PHE A 95 -18.63 -5.02 -1.77
N THR A 96 -18.09 -4.06 -1.02
CA THR A 96 -18.14 -2.63 -1.35
C THR A 96 -16.74 -2.02 -1.39
N GLN A 97 -16.59 -0.83 -1.96
CA GLN A 97 -15.31 -0.12 -1.97
C GLN A 97 -14.74 0.13 -0.56
N PRO A 98 -15.51 0.55 0.46
CA PRO A 98 -15.02 0.65 1.85
C PRO A 98 -14.40 -0.64 2.36
N GLY A 99 -15.00 -1.80 2.06
CA GLY A 99 -14.42 -3.09 2.44
C GLY A 99 -13.06 -3.35 1.78
N VAL A 100 -12.95 -3.08 0.47
CA VAL A 100 -11.69 -3.19 -0.26
C VAL A 100 -10.63 -2.25 0.33
N ILE A 101 -11.00 -0.99 0.60
CA ILE A 101 -10.10 0.01 1.20
C ILE A 101 -9.60 -0.47 2.56
N LEU A 102 -10.47 -1.01 3.40
CA LEU A 102 -10.10 -1.57 4.70
C LEU A 102 -9.10 -2.73 4.55
N GLY A 103 -9.36 -3.65 3.62
CA GLY A 103 -8.46 -4.76 3.33
C GLY A 103 -7.09 -4.32 2.86
N GLN A 104 -7.06 -3.38 1.93
CA GLN A 104 -5.85 -2.79 1.41
C GLN A 104 -5.08 -2.01 2.49
N ALA A 105 -5.77 -1.25 3.34
CA ALA A 105 -5.17 -0.54 4.47
C ALA A 105 -4.54 -1.51 5.48
N ALA A 106 -5.21 -2.62 5.79
CA ALA A 106 -4.68 -3.65 6.69
C ALA A 106 -3.36 -4.26 6.16
N ILE A 107 -3.26 -4.48 4.84
CA ILE A 107 -2.05 -5.02 4.19
C ILE A 107 -0.94 -3.95 4.08
N ALA A 108 -1.30 -2.70 3.81
CA ALA A 108 -0.33 -1.61 3.70
C ALA A 108 0.30 -1.25 5.05
N THR A 109 -0.47 -1.34 6.15
CA THR A 109 -0.04 -0.89 7.49
C THR A 109 1.29 -1.50 7.94
N PRO A 110 1.52 -2.82 7.93
CA PRO A 110 2.80 -3.38 8.36
C PRO A 110 3.96 -2.94 7.47
N VAL A 111 3.74 -2.74 6.16
CA VAL A 111 4.76 -2.24 5.24
C VAL A 111 5.14 -0.80 5.61
N LEU A 112 4.17 0.07 5.78
CA LEU A 112 4.38 1.46 6.17
C LEU A 112 5.09 1.58 7.53
N VAL A 113 4.68 0.78 8.51
CA VAL A 113 5.31 0.74 9.84
C VAL A 113 6.76 0.28 9.73
N ALA A 114 7.03 -0.83 9.02
CA ALA A 114 8.37 -1.39 8.91
C ALA A 114 9.35 -0.45 8.22
N PHE A 115 8.95 0.16 7.09
CA PHE A 115 9.81 1.09 6.36
C PHE A 115 10.02 2.40 7.12
N THR A 116 8.98 2.94 7.78
CA THR A 116 9.14 4.13 8.63
C THR A 116 10.05 3.85 9.82
N LEU A 117 9.87 2.71 10.49
CA LEU A 117 10.72 2.26 11.58
C LEU A 117 12.18 2.17 11.12
N ALA A 118 12.46 1.56 9.98
CA ALA A 118 13.81 1.46 9.42
C ALA A 118 14.40 2.84 9.10
N ALA A 119 13.61 3.73 8.48
CA ALA A 119 14.05 5.09 8.17
C ALA A 119 14.42 5.88 9.44
N VAL A 120 13.60 5.81 10.47
CA VAL A 120 13.84 6.51 11.74
C VAL A 120 15.04 5.90 12.51
N GLN A 121 15.21 4.58 12.45
CA GLN A 121 16.38 3.92 13.06
C GLN A 121 17.70 4.26 12.36
N GLY A 122 17.66 4.55 11.05
CA GLY A 122 18.82 5.00 10.28
C GLY A 122 19.13 6.49 10.41
N ALA A 123 18.28 7.28 11.09
CA ALA A 123 18.51 8.70 11.31
C ALA A 123 19.61 8.95 12.36
N ASP A 124 20.36 10.04 12.20
CA ASP A 124 21.33 10.47 13.22
C ASP A 124 20.57 10.84 14.51
N PRO A 125 20.91 10.23 15.66
CA PRO A 125 20.27 10.51 16.94
C PRO A 125 20.33 11.99 17.36
N ARG A 126 21.32 12.73 16.86
CA ARG A 126 21.53 14.16 17.17
C ARG A 126 20.33 15.01 16.80
N TYR A 127 19.55 14.67 15.78
CA TYR A 127 18.34 15.43 15.41
C TYR A 127 17.30 15.42 16.55
N ALA A 128 17.07 14.27 17.15
CA ALA A 128 16.16 14.16 18.29
C ALA A 128 16.73 14.83 19.55
N GLU A 129 18.02 14.62 19.83
CA GLU A 129 18.72 15.20 21.01
C GLU A 129 18.76 16.71 20.94
N THR A 130 19.08 17.29 19.78
CA THR A 130 19.09 18.75 19.59
C THR A 130 17.69 19.35 19.73
N ALA A 131 16.67 18.72 19.17
CA ALA A 131 15.29 19.18 19.32
C ALA A 131 14.87 19.22 20.79
N VAL A 132 15.19 18.17 21.56
CA VAL A 132 14.90 18.10 23.00
C VAL A 132 15.70 19.14 23.79
N ALA A 133 16.98 19.34 23.48
CA ALA A 133 17.84 20.33 24.13
C ALA A 133 17.32 21.77 23.92
N LEU A 134 16.69 22.04 22.76
CA LEU A 134 16.03 23.31 22.45
C LEU A 134 14.62 23.42 23.05
N GLY A 135 14.16 22.47 23.87
CA GLY A 135 12.87 22.52 24.54
C GLY A 135 11.68 22.05 23.69
N ALA A 136 11.92 21.33 22.56
CA ALA A 136 10.83 20.84 21.74
C ALA A 136 9.98 19.79 22.50
N SER A 137 8.67 19.89 22.36
CA SER A 137 7.75 18.86 22.86
C SER A 137 7.96 17.54 22.10
N ARG A 138 7.47 16.43 22.65
CA ARG A 138 7.54 15.10 22.01
C ARG A 138 6.99 15.10 20.58
N TRP A 139 5.91 15.85 20.35
CA TRP A 139 5.30 15.99 19.02
C TRP A 139 6.21 16.75 18.04
N HIS A 140 6.79 17.87 18.50
CA HIS A 140 7.73 18.64 17.68
C HIS A 140 9.01 17.86 17.38
N THR A 141 9.52 17.12 18.36
CA THR A 141 10.69 16.21 18.16
C THR A 141 10.36 15.16 17.09
N MET A 142 9.18 14.52 17.17
CA MET A 142 8.75 13.56 16.16
C MET A 142 8.69 14.19 14.77
N LEU A 143 8.06 15.36 14.63
CA LEU A 143 7.97 16.06 13.34
C LEU A 143 9.34 16.45 12.80
N THR A 144 10.28 16.86 13.65
CA THR A 144 11.67 17.18 13.26
C THR A 144 12.36 15.94 12.68
N VAL A 145 12.31 14.82 13.39
CA VAL A 145 12.92 13.57 12.91
C VAL A 145 12.24 13.08 11.62
N LEU A 146 10.90 13.10 11.55
CA LEU A 146 10.18 12.67 10.33
C LEU A 146 10.48 13.57 9.13
N ARG A 147 10.71 14.87 9.34
CA ARG A 147 11.16 15.79 8.27
C ARG A 147 12.56 15.43 7.79
N GLU A 148 13.44 15.04 8.68
CA GLU A 148 14.80 14.61 8.30
C GLU A 148 14.77 13.33 7.49
N VAL A 149 13.99 12.34 7.91
CA VAL A 149 13.84 11.07 7.20
C VAL A 149 12.74 11.08 6.14
N ARG A 150 12.30 12.25 5.67
CA ARG A 150 11.17 12.39 4.73
C ARG A 150 11.27 11.50 3.49
N PHE A 151 12.46 11.32 2.93
CA PHE A 151 12.66 10.43 1.78
C PHE A 151 12.43 8.96 2.13
N GLY A 152 12.77 8.55 3.35
CA GLY A 152 12.44 7.23 3.87
C GLY A 152 10.93 7.04 4.09
N VAL A 153 10.23 8.08 4.55
CA VAL A 153 8.75 8.06 4.68
C VAL A 153 8.09 8.01 3.30
N VAL A 154 8.58 8.77 2.32
CA VAL A 154 8.09 8.69 0.94
C VAL A 154 8.34 7.30 0.35
N ALA A 155 9.51 6.70 0.61
CA ALA A 155 9.79 5.33 0.21
C ALA A 155 8.81 4.32 0.85
N ALA A 156 8.45 4.51 2.12
CA ALA A 156 7.43 3.70 2.78
C ALA A 156 6.08 3.81 2.08
N LEU A 157 5.64 5.03 1.73
CA LEU A 157 4.38 5.27 1.02
C LEU A 157 4.36 4.61 -0.36
N ILE A 158 5.43 4.78 -1.15
CA ILE A 158 5.54 4.17 -2.47
C ILE A 158 5.53 2.64 -2.37
N SER A 159 6.28 2.07 -1.43
CA SER A 159 6.32 0.61 -1.21
C SER A 159 4.96 0.08 -0.74
N GLY A 160 4.29 0.81 0.16
CA GLY A 160 2.94 0.49 0.62
C GLY A 160 1.92 0.53 -0.51
N PHE A 161 1.97 1.53 -1.39
CA PHE A 161 1.09 1.61 -2.55
C PHE A 161 1.37 0.49 -3.55
N GLY A 162 2.64 0.22 -3.86
CA GLY A 162 3.02 -0.89 -4.74
C GLY A 162 2.50 -2.22 -4.21
N ARG A 163 2.55 -2.44 -2.89
CA ARG A 163 1.99 -3.62 -2.24
C ARG A 163 0.47 -3.71 -2.41
N VAL A 164 -0.24 -2.59 -2.27
CA VAL A 164 -1.70 -2.51 -2.38
C VAL A 164 -2.15 -2.72 -3.83
N ILE A 165 -1.52 -2.04 -4.81
CA ILE A 165 -1.93 -2.10 -6.21
C ILE A 165 -1.73 -3.49 -6.81
N SER A 166 -0.78 -4.28 -6.28
CA SER A 166 -0.51 -5.65 -6.71
C SER A 166 -1.34 -6.71 -5.96
N GLU A 167 -2.21 -6.29 -5.05
CA GLU A 167 -2.97 -7.21 -4.20
C GLU A 167 -4.13 -7.88 -4.95
N VAL A 168 -4.24 -9.19 -4.80
CA VAL A 168 -5.30 -10.01 -5.41
C VAL A 168 -6.17 -10.67 -4.35
N GLY A 169 -5.55 -11.40 -3.43
CA GLY A 169 -6.23 -12.34 -2.54
C GLY A 169 -7.24 -11.68 -1.60
N CYS A 170 -6.79 -10.68 -0.86
CA CYS A 170 -7.67 -9.93 0.03
C CYS A 170 -8.75 -9.16 -0.75
N ALA A 171 -8.39 -8.54 -1.89
CA ALA A 171 -9.33 -7.80 -2.72
C ALA A 171 -10.46 -8.69 -3.27
N LEU A 172 -10.14 -9.94 -3.66
CA LEU A 172 -11.15 -10.92 -4.07
C LEU A 172 -12.08 -11.30 -2.92
N MET A 173 -11.50 -11.59 -1.74
CA MET A 173 -12.27 -12.06 -0.57
C MET A 173 -13.25 -10.99 -0.06
N VAL A 174 -12.78 -9.75 0.07
CA VAL A 174 -13.58 -8.67 0.68
C VAL A 174 -14.37 -7.88 -0.36
N GLY A 175 -13.85 -7.78 -1.58
CA GLY A 175 -14.46 -7.01 -2.67
C GLY A 175 -15.39 -7.79 -3.58
N GLY A 176 -15.18 -9.11 -3.75
CA GLY A 176 -16.02 -9.95 -4.62
C GLY A 176 -15.87 -9.68 -6.12
N ASN A 177 -14.90 -8.87 -6.54
CA ASN A 177 -14.61 -8.59 -7.97
C ASN A 177 -15.81 -8.09 -8.80
N ILE A 178 -16.64 -7.21 -8.24
CA ILE A 178 -17.85 -6.70 -8.86
C ILE A 178 -17.51 -5.61 -9.90
N ALA A 179 -17.97 -5.78 -11.13
CA ALA A 179 -17.72 -4.83 -12.22
C ALA A 179 -18.26 -3.43 -11.88
N GLY A 180 -17.45 -2.40 -12.14
CA GLY A 180 -17.80 -1.00 -11.86
C GLY A 180 -17.72 -0.59 -10.39
N GLU A 181 -17.64 -1.53 -9.44
CA GLU A 181 -17.67 -1.28 -8.01
C GLU A 181 -16.33 -1.62 -7.32
N THR A 182 -15.99 -2.90 -7.29
CA THR A 182 -14.85 -3.41 -6.50
C THR A 182 -13.78 -4.12 -7.33
N ARG A 183 -13.99 -4.24 -8.63
CA ARG A 183 -13.05 -4.88 -9.53
C ARG A 183 -11.79 -4.03 -9.66
N THR A 184 -10.66 -4.57 -9.19
CA THR A 184 -9.33 -3.95 -9.32
C THR A 184 -8.59 -4.51 -10.54
N ILE A 185 -7.48 -3.87 -10.93
CA ILE A 185 -6.64 -4.33 -12.04
C ILE A 185 -6.25 -5.80 -11.86
N THR A 186 -5.77 -6.16 -10.69
CA THR A 186 -5.27 -7.51 -10.38
C THR A 186 -6.38 -8.56 -10.34
N THR A 187 -7.53 -8.21 -9.77
CA THR A 187 -8.68 -9.12 -9.73
C THR A 187 -9.34 -9.29 -11.11
N ALA A 188 -9.29 -8.24 -11.95
CA ALA A 188 -9.71 -8.31 -13.34
C ALA A 188 -8.77 -9.20 -14.18
N ILE A 189 -7.43 -9.05 -14.03
CA ILE A 189 -6.47 -9.92 -14.70
C ILE A 189 -6.75 -11.39 -14.39
N ALA A 190 -6.96 -11.72 -13.11
CA ALA A 190 -7.27 -13.09 -12.69
C ALA A 190 -8.56 -13.61 -13.33
N LEU A 191 -9.61 -12.78 -13.39
CA LEU A 191 -10.90 -13.14 -13.99
C LEU A 191 -10.79 -13.32 -15.50
N GLU A 192 -10.22 -12.35 -16.23
CA GLU A 192 -10.14 -12.40 -17.69
C GLU A 192 -9.23 -13.54 -18.18
N THR A 193 -8.15 -13.81 -17.43
CA THR A 193 -7.33 -14.99 -17.68
C THR A 193 -8.13 -16.29 -17.51
N SER A 194 -8.99 -16.39 -16.49
CA SER A 194 -9.81 -17.57 -16.25
C SER A 194 -10.90 -17.77 -17.33
N LYS A 195 -11.35 -16.69 -17.98
CA LYS A 195 -12.28 -16.72 -19.12
C LYS A 195 -11.60 -16.99 -20.45
N GLY A 196 -10.27 -16.94 -20.51
CA GLY A 196 -9.49 -17.06 -21.76
C GLY A 196 -9.40 -15.74 -22.56
N ASP A 197 -9.86 -14.61 -22.01
CA ASP A 197 -9.68 -13.28 -22.61
C ASP A 197 -8.30 -12.72 -22.24
N PHE A 198 -7.30 -13.22 -22.93
CA PHE A 198 -5.91 -12.82 -22.71
C PHE A 198 -5.63 -11.38 -23.18
N ALA A 199 -6.40 -10.83 -24.12
CA ALA A 199 -6.18 -9.46 -24.62
C ALA A 199 -6.44 -8.42 -23.54
N GLN A 200 -7.56 -8.51 -22.84
CA GLN A 200 -7.89 -7.62 -21.73
C GLN A 200 -6.96 -7.85 -20.53
N GLY A 201 -6.64 -9.11 -20.21
CA GLY A 201 -5.68 -9.44 -19.14
C GLY A 201 -4.29 -8.84 -19.39
N ILE A 202 -3.77 -8.92 -20.63
CA ILE A 202 -2.48 -8.34 -21.02
C ILE A 202 -2.54 -6.80 -20.97
N ALA A 203 -3.62 -6.18 -21.47
CA ALA A 203 -3.79 -4.73 -21.41
C ALA A 203 -3.71 -4.20 -19.97
N LEU A 204 -4.47 -4.80 -19.06
CA LEU A 204 -4.43 -4.46 -17.63
C LEU A 204 -3.07 -4.73 -17.00
N GLY A 205 -2.40 -5.83 -17.39
CA GLY A 205 -1.04 -6.15 -16.96
C GLY A 205 -0.03 -5.10 -17.39
N MET A 206 -0.12 -4.58 -18.61
CA MET A 206 0.75 -3.49 -19.08
C MET A 206 0.54 -2.21 -18.28
N VAL A 207 -0.71 -1.85 -17.94
CA VAL A 207 -1.00 -0.71 -17.06
C VAL A 207 -0.37 -0.92 -15.68
N LEU A 208 -0.51 -2.11 -15.11
CA LEU A 208 0.07 -2.43 -13.80
C LEU A 208 1.60 -2.31 -13.81
N ILE A 209 2.26 -2.83 -14.86
CA ILE A 209 3.72 -2.72 -15.03
C ILE A 209 4.12 -1.24 -15.20
N ALA A 210 3.41 -0.47 -16.03
CA ALA A 210 3.68 0.95 -16.21
C ALA A 210 3.56 1.72 -14.88
N LEU A 211 2.53 1.46 -14.09
CA LEU A 211 2.37 2.04 -12.75
C LEU A 211 3.53 1.65 -11.82
N ALA A 212 3.92 0.37 -11.80
CA ALA A 212 5.03 -0.10 -11.00
C ALA A 212 6.36 0.57 -11.40
N LEU A 213 6.63 0.70 -12.70
CA LEU A 213 7.82 1.38 -13.21
C LEU A 213 7.83 2.87 -12.87
N LEU A 214 6.70 3.56 -13.02
CA LEU A 214 6.56 4.97 -12.67
C LEU A 214 6.84 5.21 -11.18
N MET A 215 6.30 4.34 -10.33
CA MET A 215 6.48 4.45 -8.87
C MET A 215 7.92 4.18 -8.46
N ASN A 216 8.54 3.12 -8.99
CA ASN A 216 9.93 2.81 -8.68
C ASN A 216 10.88 3.86 -9.28
N GLY A 217 10.58 4.39 -10.47
CA GLY A 217 11.31 5.51 -11.08
C GLY A 217 11.23 6.77 -10.23
N ALA A 218 10.03 7.11 -9.74
CA ALA A 218 9.85 8.24 -8.83
C ALA A 218 10.64 8.06 -7.53
N LEU A 219 10.63 6.84 -6.96
CA LEU A 219 11.42 6.52 -5.76
C LEU A 219 12.92 6.68 -6.02
N MET A 220 13.43 6.15 -7.14
CA MET A 220 14.83 6.26 -7.52
C MET A 220 15.26 7.71 -7.73
N PHE A 221 14.42 8.52 -8.38
CA PHE A 221 14.67 9.94 -8.59
C PHE A 221 14.76 10.70 -7.25
N LEU A 222 13.82 10.45 -6.34
CA LEU A 222 13.81 11.06 -5.00
C LEU A 222 15.01 10.64 -4.16
N GLN A 223 15.52 9.40 -4.29
CA GLN A 223 16.68 8.90 -3.56
C GLN A 223 18.02 9.32 -4.20
N GLY A 224 18.04 9.56 -5.51
CA GLY A 224 19.25 9.92 -6.25
C GLY A 224 19.86 11.27 -5.83
N ASP A 225 19.01 12.19 -5.43
CA ASP A 225 19.41 13.54 -4.99
C ASP A 225 20.13 13.56 -3.63
N THR A 226 20.01 12.48 -2.85
CA THR A 226 20.64 12.36 -1.52
C THR A 226 22.06 11.80 -1.56
N ARG A 227 22.46 11.13 -2.65
CA ARG A 227 23.82 10.56 -2.81
C ARG A 227 24.87 11.54 -3.32
N GLY A 228 24.47 12.76 -3.70
CA GLY A 228 25.33 13.78 -4.28
C GLY A 228 25.89 14.82 -3.29
N ARG A 229 25.65 14.70 -1.98
CA ARG A 229 26.28 15.60 -1.00
C ARG A 229 27.51 14.89 -0.40
N PRO A 230 28.76 15.29 -0.77
CA PRO A 230 29.92 14.89 -0.01
C PRO A 230 29.85 15.48 1.40
N ALA A 231 30.27 14.68 2.38
CA ALA A 231 30.36 15.02 3.80
C ALA A 231 31.39 16.16 4.02
#